data_2b05d3fd669c18f5deeb73604526fe5d
#
_entry.id   2b05d3fd669c18f5deeb73604526fe5d
#
_cell.length_a   1.000
_cell.length_b   1.000
_cell.length_c   1.000
_cell.angle_alpha   90.00
_cell.angle_beta   90.00
_cell.angle_gamma   90.00
#
_symmetry.space_group_name_H-M   'P 1'
#
loop_
_entity.id
_entity.type
_entity.pdbx_description
1 polymer ?
#
loop_
_entity_poly.entity_id
_entity_poly.type
_entity_poly.pdbx_seq_one_letter_code
_entity_poly.pdbx_strand_id
1 'polypeptide(L)'
;MRLTVCLLLMSALLSTPAFAQVCEEDALQSSLQYLRRLNIDLKGTLPDLAQLQEVIDSTVVPDTLVDELLSSEVFVQEMRNYHLQLLWTNISKQRFTPGIWILRKGVLNNDGTEAYWVRANARSSRYRGAQIACTNEPAIIIDGVIQTTPHPENAEWQQEGYVEIEPWWAPGTTVKVCAFDAQTALEGPNPSNNNPGRIADCSKQVVAGCGCGENLQWCHANNPKTDGILAQSMAEQMLRYIDGIIRNDRPYTDILLGTDAEINGPISHWLQHQTQNGGNIFITSSEQNHDVVTIPADGLDTWQPIERYERHAGVLTMPGYLLKYQTDRSRANRFHNAFLCQSFQAPEGGLPAADDACNDEPDLQQRCGCKYCHAMLEPDAAHWGRWAEAGMTALNDESFPVVNDTCTTQNNNFLCRIFYLQPDEATHEKLEEYIGTLYPYVFASEESKDSIEQGPRKLALKAIERGDFAECTVKKVWNYFMHRAPLDSEADTISALANDFAGDNYNFKNLVKRIITRDEYIQSERFGMEDPS
;
A
#
# COMPACT_ATOMS: atom_id res chain seq x y z
N MET A 1 8.31 -49.29 0.72
CA MET A 1 8.81 -50.57 0.20
C MET A 1 10.32 -50.80 0.33
N ARG A 2 11.19 -49.76 0.27
CA ARG A 2 12.67 -49.92 0.45
C ARG A 2 13.13 -50.03 1.92
N LEU A 3 12.44 -49.42 2.88
CA LEU A 3 12.73 -49.54 4.32
C LEU A 3 12.45 -50.95 4.86
N THR A 4 11.45 -51.63 4.31
CA THR A 4 11.10 -53.01 4.70
C THR A 4 12.13 -54.05 4.20
N VAL A 5 12.86 -53.73 3.13
CA VAL A 5 13.92 -54.61 2.60
C VAL A 5 15.19 -54.54 3.45
N CYS A 6 15.56 -53.39 4.00
CA CYS A 6 16.69 -53.27 4.93
C CYS A 6 16.46 -54.06 6.25
N LEU A 7 15.22 -54.10 6.78
CA LEU A 7 14.88 -54.79 8.02
C LEU A 7 14.77 -56.32 7.87
N LEU A 8 14.37 -56.81 6.71
CA LEU A 8 14.25 -58.28 6.46
C LEU A 8 15.57 -58.96 6.11
N LEU A 9 16.60 -58.22 5.72
CA LEU A 9 17.94 -58.73 5.43
C LEU A 9 18.89 -58.75 6.67
N MET A 10 18.51 -58.11 7.76
CA MET A 10 19.28 -58.11 9.02
C MET A 10 19.18 -59.42 9.82
N SER A 11 18.28 -60.37 9.44
CA SER A 11 18.12 -61.65 10.14
C SER A 11 18.90 -62.81 9.50
N ALA A 12 19.65 -62.57 8.42
CA ALA A 12 20.46 -63.62 7.80
C ALA A 12 21.72 -63.01 7.17
N LEU A 13 22.75 -62.83 7.92
CA LEU A 13 24.16 -62.87 7.54
C LEU A 13 25.00 -61.86 8.36
N LEU A 14 25.85 -62.40 9.14
CA LEU A 14 26.98 -61.72 9.76
C LEU A 14 27.91 -61.13 8.69
N SER A 15 28.22 -59.82 8.85
CA SER A 15 29.31 -59.11 8.20
C SER A 15 29.21 -58.78 6.71
N THR A 16 28.81 -57.54 6.44
CA THR A 16 29.50 -56.74 5.40
C THR A 16 29.27 -55.23 5.68
N PRO A 17 30.31 -54.37 5.61
CA PRO A 17 30.20 -52.92 5.79
C PRO A 17 29.43 -52.21 4.66
N ALA A 18 29.05 -52.93 3.61
CA ALA A 18 28.38 -52.39 2.44
C ALA A 18 26.93 -51.87 2.71
N PHE A 19 26.21 -52.44 3.69
CA PHE A 19 24.84 -52.03 3.99
C PHE A 19 24.76 -50.77 4.82
N ALA A 20 25.70 -50.54 5.73
CA ALA A 20 25.81 -49.30 6.49
C ALA A 20 26.14 -48.12 5.55
N GLN A 21 26.98 -48.34 4.55
CA GLN A 21 27.39 -47.35 3.57
C GLN A 21 26.26 -46.93 2.63
N VAL A 22 25.38 -47.84 2.22
CA VAL A 22 24.20 -47.52 1.38
C VAL A 22 23.16 -46.73 2.16
N CYS A 23 22.94 -47.02 3.44
CA CYS A 23 22.03 -46.23 4.27
C CYS A 23 22.59 -44.82 4.60
N GLU A 24 23.90 -44.69 4.74
CA GLU A 24 24.58 -43.41 4.96
C GLU A 24 24.59 -42.54 3.71
N GLU A 25 24.75 -43.14 2.53
CA GLU A 25 24.71 -42.48 1.24
C GLU A 25 23.28 -41.96 0.90
N ASP A 26 22.23 -42.73 1.20
CA ASP A 26 20.83 -42.32 1.07
C ASP A 26 20.48 -41.15 2.05
N ALA A 27 20.99 -41.18 3.28
CA ALA A 27 20.80 -40.13 4.27
C ALA A 27 21.50 -38.83 3.85
N LEU A 28 22.73 -38.92 3.35
CA LEU A 28 23.45 -37.76 2.83
C LEU A 28 22.74 -37.14 1.62
N GLN A 29 22.27 -37.96 0.68
CA GLN A 29 21.52 -37.47 -0.49
C GLN A 29 20.24 -36.73 -0.07
N SER A 30 19.52 -37.26 0.93
CA SER A 30 18.32 -36.60 1.48
C SER A 30 18.66 -35.24 2.14
N SER A 31 19.77 -35.18 2.89
CA SER A 31 20.24 -33.94 3.54
C SER A 31 20.68 -32.89 2.54
N LEU A 32 21.35 -33.27 1.45
CA LEU A 32 21.73 -32.33 0.38
C LEU A 32 20.51 -31.80 -0.41
N GLN A 33 19.48 -32.63 -0.62
CA GLN A 33 18.21 -32.18 -1.21
C GLN A 33 17.50 -31.19 -0.29
N TYR A 34 17.45 -31.49 0.99
CA TYR A 34 16.86 -30.58 1.99
C TYR A 34 17.62 -29.25 2.05
N LEU A 35 18.97 -29.27 2.11
CA LEU A 35 19.80 -28.06 2.06
C LEU A 35 19.52 -27.22 0.81
N ARG A 36 19.42 -27.88 -0.36
CA ARG A 36 19.10 -27.18 -1.60
C ARG A 36 17.75 -26.50 -1.53
N ARG A 37 16.72 -27.19 -1.03
CA ARG A 37 15.38 -26.65 -0.85
C ARG A 37 15.37 -25.46 0.09
N LEU A 38 16.01 -25.58 1.28
CA LEU A 38 16.15 -24.48 2.23
C LEU A 38 16.75 -23.22 1.58
N ASN A 39 17.84 -23.38 0.82
CA ASN A 39 18.49 -22.23 0.20
C ASN A 39 17.61 -21.60 -0.90
N ILE A 40 16.89 -22.39 -1.69
CA ILE A 40 15.96 -21.89 -2.68
C ILE A 40 14.80 -21.14 -2.01
N ASP A 41 14.17 -21.73 -1.00
CA ASP A 41 12.97 -21.17 -0.36
C ASP A 41 13.29 -19.98 0.58
N LEU A 42 14.49 -19.94 1.18
CA LEU A 42 14.88 -18.87 2.12
C LEU A 42 15.79 -17.80 1.51
N LYS A 43 16.48 -18.09 0.41
CA LYS A 43 17.45 -17.17 -0.22
C LYS A 43 17.23 -16.97 -1.72
N GLY A 44 16.38 -17.74 -2.37
CA GLY A 44 16.20 -17.71 -3.83
C GLY A 44 17.44 -18.21 -4.61
N THR A 45 18.41 -18.83 -3.96
CA THR A 45 19.66 -19.26 -4.58
C THR A 45 20.01 -20.70 -4.21
N LEU A 46 20.96 -21.29 -4.92
CA LEU A 46 21.53 -22.60 -4.54
C LEU A 46 22.48 -22.44 -3.34
N PRO A 47 22.69 -23.53 -2.56
CA PRO A 47 23.68 -23.53 -1.50
C PRO A 47 25.10 -23.30 -2.06
N ASP A 48 25.93 -22.63 -1.29
CA ASP A 48 27.32 -22.43 -1.62
C ASP A 48 28.19 -23.67 -1.27
N LEU A 49 29.46 -23.63 -1.68
CA LEU A 49 30.37 -24.77 -1.47
C LEU A 49 30.65 -25.05 0.00
N ALA A 50 30.66 -24.04 0.87
CA ALA A 50 30.90 -24.19 2.30
C ALA A 50 29.73 -24.92 2.96
N GLN A 51 28.50 -24.51 2.66
CA GLN A 51 27.28 -25.16 3.13
C GLN A 51 27.18 -26.63 2.66
N LEU A 52 27.53 -26.87 1.39
CA LEU A 52 27.58 -28.25 0.86
C LEU A 52 28.59 -29.10 1.59
N GLN A 53 29.81 -28.56 1.85
CA GLN A 53 30.88 -29.29 2.56
C GLN A 53 30.47 -29.59 4.01
N GLU A 54 29.85 -28.63 4.70
CA GLU A 54 29.38 -28.82 6.08
C GLU A 54 28.35 -29.97 6.18
N VAL A 55 27.40 -30.04 5.23
CA VAL A 55 26.41 -31.14 5.19
C VAL A 55 27.07 -32.47 4.77
N ILE A 56 28.06 -32.44 3.88
CA ILE A 56 28.82 -33.65 3.54
C ILE A 56 29.57 -34.21 4.78
N ASP A 57 30.17 -33.33 5.55
CA ASP A 57 30.96 -33.72 6.72
C ASP A 57 30.07 -34.17 7.91
N SER A 58 28.89 -33.54 8.08
CA SER A 58 27.95 -33.83 9.17
C SER A 58 26.90 -34.89 8.84
N THR A 59 26.66 -35.15 7.55
CA THR A 59 25.58 -36.01 6.99
C THR A 59 24.16 -35.54 7.29
N VAL A 60 24.00 -34.41 7.98
CA VAL A 60 22.72 -33.74 8.30
C VAL A 60 22.84 -32.25 8.06
N VAL A 61 21.71 -31.56 7.88
CA VAL A 61 21.69 -30.09 7.88
C VAL A 61 21.69 -29.63 9.34
N PRO A 62 22.72 -28.91 9.81
CA PRO A 62 22.76 -28.44 11.20
C PRO A 62 21.68 -27.37 11.48
N ASP A 63 21.13 -27.37 12.68
CA ASP A 63 20.16 -26.33 13.11
C ASP A 63 20.78 -24.92 13.07
N THR A 64 22.09 -24.81 13.34
CA THR A 64 22.83 -23.54 13.23
C THR A 64 22.78 -22.95 11.84
N LEU A 65 22.90 -23.79 10.81
CA LEU A 65 22.78 -23.33 9.41
C LEU A 65 21.37 -22.84 9.08
N VAL A 66 20.34 -23.50 9.61
CA VAL A 66 18.96 -23.03 9.47
C VAL A 66 18.78 -21.66 10.13
N ASP A 67 19.32 -21.47 11.33
CA ASP A 67 19.26 -20.19 12.06
C ASP A 67 20.03 -19.07 11.32
N GLU A 68 21.18 -19.38 10.75
CA GLU A 68 21.93 -18.43 9.92
C GLU A 68 21.14 -18.00 8.68
N LEU A 69 20.50 -18.93 7.99
CA LEU A 69 19.66 -18.63 6.83
C LEU A 69 18.49 -17.70 7.20
N LEU A 70 17.78 -18.00 8.28
CA LEU A 70 16.64 -17.21 8.77
C LEU A 70 17.04 -15.83 9.31
N SER A 71 18.28 -15.68 9.80
CA SER A 71 18.81 -14.42 10.31
C SER A 71 19.41 -13.53 9.21
N SER A 72 19.50 -14.03 7.98
CA SER A 72 20.10 -13.32 6.87
C SER A 72 19.19 -12.20 6.33
N GLU A 73 19.80 -11.12 5.84
CA GLU A 73 19.06 -10.06 5.14
C GLU A 73 18.40 -10.59 3.85
N VAL A 74 18.97 -11.60 3.23
CA VAL A 74 18.42 -12.24 2.03
C VAL A 74 17.08 -12.91 2.34
N PHE A 75 16.95 -13.56 3.51
CA PHE A 75 15.67 -14.11 3.97
C PHE A 75 14.60 -13.00 4.10
N VAL A 76 14.95 -11.87 4.69
CA VAL A 76 14.02 -10.73 4.80
C VAL A 76 13.55 -10.28 3.41
N GLN A 77 14.47 -10.20 2.43
CA GLN A 77 14.14 -9.85 1.05
C GLN A 77 13.26 -10.91 0.36
N GLU A 78 13.51 -12.21 0.59
CA GLU A 78 12.65 -13.27 0.04
C GLU A 78 11.24 -13.23 0.64
N MET A 79 11.08 -12.88 1.91
CA MET A 79 9.77 -12.72 2.53
C MET A 79 8.98 -11.55 1.96
N ARG A 80 9.61 -10.62 1.25
CA ARG A 80 8.88 -9.60 0.49
C ARG A 80 7.97 -10.21 -0.58
N ASN A 81 8.40 -11.27 -1.25
CA ASN A 81 7.59 -11.98 -2.25
C ASN A 81 6.31 -12.55 -1.62
N TYR A 82 6.43 -13.14 -0.43
CA TYR A 82 5.29 -13.61 0.36
C TYR A 82 4.32 -12.46 0.67
N HIS A 83 4.83 -11.33 1.18
CA HIS A 83 3.99 -10.19 1.58
C HIS A 83 3.41 -9.42 0.38
N LEU A 84 4.12 -9.39 -0.76
CA LEU A 84 3.57 -8.87 -2.02
C LEU A 84 2.33 -9.66 -2.47
N GLN A 85 2.36 -10.99 -2.35
CA GLN A 85 1.22 -11.85 -2.64
C GLN A 85 0.11 -11.68 -1.59
N LEU A 86 0.48 -11.54 -0.31
CA LEU A 86 -0.46 -11.33 0.80
C LEU A 86 -1.20 -10.01 0.68
N LEU A 87 -0.55 -8.91 0.32
CA LEU A 87 -1.10 -7.56 0.39
C LEU A 87 -1.43 -6.93 -0.96
N TRP A 88 -0.90 -7.43 -2.08
CA TRP A 88 -1.05 -6.86 -3.42
C TRP A 88 -0.73 -5.36 -3.45
N THR A 89 0.47 -4.99 -3.04
CA THR A 89 0.86 -3.60 -2.77
C THR A 89 0.87 -2.66 -3.98
N ASN A 90 0.60 -3.15 -5.18
CA ASN A 90 0.62 -2.35 -6.40
C ASN A 90 -0.55 -1.37 -6.46
N ILE A 91 -0.28 -0.10 -6.23
CA ILE A 91 -1.22 1.00 -6.43
C ILE A 91 -1.19 1.38 -7.92
N SER A 92 -2.34 1.46 -8.57
CA SER A 92 -2.43 1.81 -9.98
C SER A 92 -3.43 2.94 -10.22
N LYS A 93 -3.12 3.80 -11.18
CA LYS A 93 -4.01 4.84 -11.71
C LYS A 93 -4.51 5.87 -10.68
N GLN A 94 -3.78 6.11 -9.60
CA GLN A 94 -4.10 7.14 -8.64
C GLN A 94 -3.53 8.48 -9.11
N ARG A 95 -4.29 9.55 -8.90
CA ARG A 95 -3.83 10.92 -9.08
C ARG A 95 -3.60 11.55 -7.71
N PHE A 96 -2.35 11.77 -7.36
CA PHE A 96 -1.95 12.30 -6.06
C PHE A 96 -1.88 13.82 -6.02
N THR A 97 -1.92 14.49 -7.18
CA THR A 97 -1.58 15.90 -7.28
C THR A 97 -2.75 16.73 -7.79
N PRO A 98 -3.08 17.86 -7.14
CA PRO A 98 -4.03 18.83 -7.65
C PRO A 98 -3.66 19.34 -9.04
N GLY A 99 -4.67 19.53 -9.91
CA GLY A 99 -4.45 19.88 -11.31
C GLY A 99 -3.64 21.14 -11.57
N ILE A 100 -3.59 22.07 -10.62
CA ILE A 100 -2.87 23.34 -10.77
C ILE A 100 -1.35 23.19 -10.59
N TRP A 101 -0.88 22.11 -9.95
CA TRP A 101 0.54 21.78 -9.80
C TRP A 101 1.07 20.83 -10.88
N ILE A 102 0.20 20.43 -11.81
CA ILE A 102 0.59 19.50 -12.86
C ILE A 102 1.26 20.27 -14.00
N LEU A 103 2.49 19.90 -14.27
CA LEU A 103 3.20 20.24 -15.50
C LEU A 103 2.73 19.33 -16.63
N ARG A 104 2.28 19.91 -17.71
CA ARG A 104 1.95 19.21 -18.95
C ARG A 104 3.05 19.48 -19.96
N LYS A 105 3.29 18.53 -20.81
CA LYS A 105 4.06 18.76 -22.03
C LYS A 105 3.37 19.86 -22.83
N GLY A 106 4.14 20.86 -23.21
CA GLY A 106 3.67 21.97 -24.02
C GLY A 106 3.37 21.53 -25.45
N VAL A 107 3.28 22.51 -26.32
CA VAL A 107 3.04 22.29 -27.74
C VAL A 107 4.13 21.42 -28.33
N LEU A 108 3.75 20.42 -29.11
CA LEU A 108 4.69 19.65 -29.91
C LEU A 108 5.21 20.55 -31.04
N ASN A 109 6.50 20.48 -31.33
CA ASN A 109 7.07 21.05 -32.53
C ASN A 109 6.47 20.38 -33.78
N ASN A 110 6.65 21.00 -34.94
CA ASN A 110 6.16 20.44 -36.21
C ASN A 110 6.70 19.06 -36.54
N ASP A 111 7.84 18.67 -35.95
CA ASP A 111 8.48 17.36 -36.07
C ASP A 111 7.99 16.34 -35.02
N GLY A 112 7.03 16.72 -34.18
CA GLY A 112 6.49 15.88 -33.11
C GLY A 112 7.35 15.85 -31.84
N THR A 113 8.48 16.57 -31.77
CA THR A 113 9.29 16.67 -30.55
C THR A 113 8.63 17.62 -29.53
N GLU A 114 8.89 17.38 -28.23
CA GLU A 114 8.34 18.21 -27.16
C GLU A 114 9.08 19.54 -27.10
N ALA A 115 8.31 20.64 -27.18
CA ALA A 115 8.89 21.97 -27.12
C ALA A 115 9.29 22.34 -25.69
N TYR A 116 8.34 22.25 -24.74
CA TYR A 116 8.54 22.66 -23.35
C TYR A 116 7.39 22.14 -22.47
N TRP A 117 7.62 22.18 -21.14
CA TRP A 117 6.60 21.89 -20.15
C TRP A 117 5.97 23.16 -19.60
N VAL A 118 4.66 23.10 -19.30
CA VAL A 118 3.88 24.24 -18.79
C VAL A 118 2.88 23.75 -17.75
N ARG A 119 2.59 24.53 -16.72
CA ARG A 119 1.53 24.19 -15.77
C ARG A 119 0.17 24.12 -16.45
N ALA A 120 -0.61 23.10 -16.11
CA ALA A 120 -1.90 22.80 -16.75
C ALA A 120 -2.87 23.99 -16.78
N ASN A 121 -2.91 24.79 -15.72
CA ASN A 121 -3.80 25.91 -15.54
C ASN A 121 -3.11 27.28 -15.69
N ALA A 122 -1.85 27.31 -16.06
CA ALA A 122 -1.08 28.54 -16.19
C ALA A 122 -1.64 29.51 -17.22
N ARG A 123 -2.25 28.98 -18.30
CA ARG A 123 -2.86 29.81 -19.35
C ARG A 123 -4.10 30.58 -18.91
N SER A 124 -4.82 30.10 -17.91
CA SER A 124 -5.98 30.78 -17.32
C SER A 124 -5.61 31.65 -16.11
N SER A 125 -4.38 31.52 -15.61
CA SER A 125 -3.90 32.26 -14.46
C SER A 125 -3.16 33.51 -14.91
N ARG A 126 -3.45 34.65 -14.28
CA ARG A 126 -2.72 35.89 -14.53
C ARG A 126 -1.42 35.88 -13.75
N TYR A 127 -0.32 35.54 -14.42
CA TYR A 127 0.99 35.76 -13.84
C TYR A 127 1.24 37.26 -13.73
N ARG A 128 1.50 37.71 -12.52
CA ARG A 128 1.83 39.14 -12.27
C ARG A 128 0.83 40.13 -12.89
N GLY A 129 -0.43 39.71 -13.04
CA GLY A 129 -1.52 40.56 -13.56
C GLY A 129 -1.73 40.53 -15.07
N ALA A 130 -0.94 39.75 -15.83
CA ALA A 130 -1.08 39.60 -17.28
C ALA A 130 -1.15 38.13 -17.70
N GLN A 131 -1.76 37.86 -18.84
CA GLN A 131 -1.69 36.55 -19.47
C GLN A 131 -0.35 36.40 -20.19
N ILE A 132 0.36 35.32 -19.93
CA ILE A 132 1.68 35.07 -20.49
C ILE A 132 1.66 33.72 -21.21
N ALA A 133 1.99 33.74 -22.50
CA ALA A 133 2.16 32.54 -23.32
C ALA A 133 3.63 32.12 -23.27
N CYS A 134 3.89 30.82 -23.33
CA CYS A 134 5.25 30.29 -23.43
C CYS A 134 5.61 30.03 -24.89
N THR A 135 6.84 30.31 -25.24
CA THR A 135 7.41 30.06 -26.58
C THR A 135 8.54 29.04 -26.51
N ASN A 136 8.86 28.40 -27.62
CA ASN A 136 10.01 27.50 -27.71
C ASN A 136 11.34 28.23 -27.98
N GLU A 137 11.53 29.35 -27.29
CA GLU A 137 12.77 30.14 -27.33
C GLU A 137 13.34 30.24 -25.90
N PRO A 138 14.64 30.30 -25.71
CA PRO A 138 15.25 30.52 -24.41
C PRO A 138 14.70 31.77 -23.72
N ALA A 139 14.46 31.70 -22.43
CA ALA A 139 14.01 32.84 -21.66
C ALA A 139 15.09 33.91 -21.55
N ILE A 140 14.70 35.18 -21.65
CA ILE A 140 15.57 36.32 -21.35
C ILE A 140 15.43 36.64 -19.87
N ILE A 141 16.52 36.51 -19.12
CA ILE A 141 16.58 36.81 -17.70
C ILE A 141 17.62 37.89 -17.47
N ILE A 142 17.17 39.02 -16.90
CA ILE A 142 18.06 40.18 -16.58
C ILE A 142 17.96 40.38 -15.07
N ASP A 143 19.08 40.35 -14.39
CA ASP A 143 19.20 40.51 -12.94
C ASP A 143 18.22 39.60 -12.15
N GLY A 144 18.08 38.35 -12.61
CA GLY A 144 17.16 37.37 -12.00
C GLY A 144 15.68 37.58 -12.34
N VAL A 145 15.34 38.58 -13.17
CA VAL A 145 13.97 38.88 -13.56
C VAL A 145 13.67 38.35 -14.96
N ILE A 146 12.66 37.52 -15.07
CA ILE A 146 12.20 36.98 -16.36
C ILE A 146 11.58 38.13 -17.17
N GLN A 147 12.11 38.34 -18.35
CA GLN A 147 11.62 39.34 -19.29
C GLN A 147 10.53 38.73 -20.16
N THR A 148 9.51 39.54 -20.46
CA THR A 148 8.43 39.16 -21.36
C THR A 148 8.46 40.04 -22.61
N THR A 149 7.97 39.52 -23.73
CA THR A 149 7.76 40.24 -24.98
C THR A 149 6.25 40.27 -25.33
N PRO A 150 5.77 41.28 -26.08
CA PRO A 150 4.37 41.30 -26.53
C PRO A 150 4.04 40.06 -27.35
N HIS A 151 2.84 39.51 -27.15
CA HIS A 151 2.36 38.39 -27.95
C HIS A 151 2.00 38.87 -29.38
N PRO A 152 2.46 38.18 -30.43
CA PRO A 152 2.32 38.68 -31.81
C PRO A 152 0.86 38.77 -32.28
N GLU A 153 -0.03 37.91 -31.76
CA GLU A 153 -1.40 37.81 -32.20
C GLU A 153 -2.44 38.38 -31.20
N ASN A 154 -1.98 38.77 -29.99
CA ASN A 154 -2.86 39.30 -28.95
C ASN A 154 -2.15 40.39 -28.14
N ALA A 155 -2.51 41.63 -28.39
CA ALA A 155 -1.88 42.79 -27.76
C ALA A 155 -2.02 42.88 -26.24
N GLU A 156 -2.97 42.14 -25.66
CA GLU A 156 -3.17 42.06 -24.20
C GLU A 156 -2.28 41.01 -23.53
N TRP A 157 -1.65 40.18 -24.31
CA TRP A 157 -0.84 39.06 -23.82
C TRP A 157 0.65 39.37 -23.94
N GLN A 158 1.44 38.71 -23.10
CA GLN A 158 2.88 38.68 -23.15
C GLN A 158 3.34 37.26 -23.49
N GLN A 159 4.62 37.16 -23.88
CA GLN A 159 5.30 35.87 -24.10
C GLN A 159 6.52 35.76 -23.19
N GLU A 160 6.80 34.55 -22.76
CA GLU A 160 8.02 34.14 -22.08
C GLU A 160 8.70 33.02 -22.84
N GLY A 161 10.00 32.84 -22.60
CA GLY A 161 10.75 31.69 -23.09
C GLY A 161 10.81 30.55 -22.06
N TYR A 162 11.52 29.48 -22.43
CA TYR A 162 11.80 28.37 -21.55
C TYR A 162 13.15 28.54 -20.82
N VAL A 163 13.29 27.83 -19.70
CA VAL A 163 14.55 27.49 -19.03
C VAL A 163 14.76 25.98 -19.05
N GLU A 164 16.01 25.55 -18.97
CA GLU A 164 16.36 24.14 -18.86
C GLU A 164 16.64 23.81 -17.41
N ILE A 165 15.92 22.79 -16.87
CA ILE A 165 15.97 22.39 -15.46
C ILE A 165 16.02 20.86 -15.36
N GLU A 166 16.81 20.36 -14.43
CA GLU A 166 16.80 18.97 -14.00
C GLU A 166 15.67 18.77 -12.98
N PRO A 167 14.60 18.02 -13.31
CA PRO A 167 13.47 17.85 -12.40
C PRO A 167 13.77 16.76 -11.36
N TRP A 168 13.26 16.92 -10.14
CA TRP A 168 13.43 15.97 -9.04
C TRP A 168 13.02 14.52 -9.38
N TRP A 169 12.06 14.34 -10.30
CA TRP A 169 11.58 13.01 -10.70
C TRP A 169 12.38 12.34 -11.82
N ALA A 170 13.40 13.01 -12.34
CA ALA A 170 14.27 12.48 -13.39
C ALA A 170 15.70 13.06 -13.26
N PRO A 171 16.41 12.73 -12.17
CA PRO A 171 17.80 13.14 -11.98
C PRO A 171 18.67 12.78 -13.18
N GLY A 172 19.57 13.67 -13.56
CA GLY A 172 20.44 13.50 -14.73
C GLY A 172 19.78 13.78 -16.08
N THR A 173 18.51 14.21 -16.09
CA THR A 173 17.77 14.53 -17.31
C THR A 173 17.29 15.98 -17.27
N THR A 174 17.64 16.77 -18.28
CA THR A 174 17.18 18.15 -18.40
C THR A 174 15.88 18.24 -19.17
N VAL A 175 14.94 19.06 -18.70
CA VAL A 175 13.68 19.38 -19.39
C VAL A 175 13.55 20.88 -19.61
N LYS A 176 12.91 21.28 -20.71
CA LYS A 176 12.56 22.67 -20.97
C LYS A 176 11.24 22.99 -20.25
N VAL A 177 11.22 24.04 -19.46
CA VAL A 177 10.04 24.49 -18.71
C VAL A 177 9.85 25.98 -18.92
N CYS A 178 8.61 26.45 -19.06
CA CYS A 178 8.30 27.87 -19.12
C CYS A 178 8.92 28.60 -17.93
N ALA A 179 9.60 29.71 -18.16
CA ALA A 179 10.43 30.35 -17.14
C ALA A 179 9.65 30.76 -15.88
N PHE A 180 8.39 31.23 -16.01
CA PHE A 180 7.57 31.55 -14.86
C PHE A 180 7.12 30.30 -14.08
N ASP A 181 6.94 29.16 -14.76
CA ASP A 181 6.63 27.91 -14.10
C ASP A 181 7.84 27.32 -13.37
N ALA A 182 9.03 27.65 -13.81
CA ALA A 182 10.29 27.20 -13.22
C ALA A 182 10.85 28.13 -12.13
N GLN A 183 10.10 29.15 -11.70
CA GLN A 183 10.57 30.08 -10.68
C GLN A 183 10.85 29.35 -9.35
N THR A 184 11.94 29.76 -8.71
CA THR A 184 12.38 29.23 -7.42
C THR A 184 11.99 30.13 -6.23
N ALA A 185 11.28 31.24 -6.49
CA ALA A 185 10.87 32.18 -5.45
C ALA A 185 10.02 31.50 -4.36
N LEU A 186 10.37 31.72 -3.12
CA LEU A 186 9.64 31.20 -1.97
C LEU A 186 8.34 31.96 -1.69
N GLU A 187 8.19 33.16 -2.26
CA GLU A 187 7.01 33.99 -2.13
C GLU A 187 6.52 34.46 -3.49
N GLY A 188 5.24 34.54 -3.67
CA GLY A 188 4.62 34.99 -4.92
C GLY A 188 3.32 35.72 -4.70
N PRO A 189 2.91 36.57 -5.66
CA PRO A 189 1.63 37.28 -5.57
C PRO A 189 0.48 36.27 -5.58
N ASN A 190 -0.44 36.46 -4.63
CA ASN A 190 -1.69 35.72 -4.58
C ASN A 190 -2.83 36.65 -5.08
N PRO A 191 -3.17 36.64 -6.35
CA PRO A 191 -4.22 37.48 -6.91
C PRO A 191 -5.61 36.94 -6.58
N SER A 192 -5.92 36.71 -5.30
CA SER A 192 -7.30 36.39 -4.94
C SER A 192 -8.19 37.61 -5.24
N ASN A 193 -9.41 37.37 -5.71
CA ASN A 193 -10.35 38.44 -6.06
C ASN A 193 -10.63 39.42 -4.92
N ASN A 194 -10.37 39.02 -3.68
CA ASN A 194 -10.64 39.77 -2.46
C ASN A 194 -9.43 40.49 -1.88
N ASN A 195 -8.21 40.20 -2.34
CA ASN A 195 -6.99 40.84 -1.86
C ASN A 195 -5.85 40.71 -2.88
N PRO A 196 -5.82 41.55 -3.92
CA PRO A 196 -4.87 41.45 -5.03
C PRO A 196 -3.41 41.75 -4.65
N GLY A 197 -3.15 42.34 -3.49
CA GLY A 197 -1.79 42.63 -2.98
C GLY A 197 -1.23 41.57 -2.02
N ARG A 198 -1.95 40.48 -1.79
CA ARG A 198 -1.49 39.44 -0.87
C ARG A 198 -0.33 38.66 -1.48
N ILE A 199 0.73 38.53 -0.70
CA ILE A 199 1.84 37.61 -1.00
C ILE A 199 1.58 36.28 -0.32
N ALA A 200 1.84 35.17 -0.99
CA ALA A 200 1.71 33.84 -0.46
C ALA A 200 3.08 33.17 -0.35
N ASP A 201 3.26 32.38 0.68
CA ASP A 201 4.37 31.46 0.81
C ASP A 201 4.20 30.31 -0.19
N CYS A 202 5.03 30.29 -1.22
CA CYS A 202 4.97 29.33 -2.30
C CYS A 202 5.32 27.90 -1.87
N SER A 203 6.01 27.74 -0.75
CA SER A 203 6.30 26.41 -0.19
C SER A 203 5.08 25.78 0.48
N LYS A 204 4.10 26.59 0.88
CA LYS A 204 2.92 26.16 1.63
C LYS A 204 1.60 26.32 0.90
N GLN A 205 1.53 27.11 -0.16
CA GLN A 205 0.28 27.45 -0.83
C GLN A 205 0.39 27.37 -2.34
N VAL A 206 -0.65 26.79 -2.94
CA VAL A 206 -0.84 26.77 -4.38
C VAL A 206 -1.50 28.07 -4.82
N VAL A 207 -0.72 29.02 -5.31
CA VAL A 207 -1.25 30.27 -5.85
C VAL A 207 -0.71 30.54 -7.26
N ALA A 208 -1.46 31.28 -8.03
CA ALA A 208 -1.15 31.55 -9.43
C ALA A 208 0.23 32.21 -9.64
N GLY A 209 0.71 32.97 -8.68
CA GLY A 209 2.00 33.68 -8.73
C GLY A 209 3.21 32.84 -8.36
N CYS A 210 3.03 31.61 -7.89
CA CYS A 210 4.14 30.75 -7.50
C CYS A 210 4.60 29.86 -8.67
N GLY A 211 5.92 29.69 -8.84
CA GLY A 211 6.51 28.69 -9.72
C GLY A 211 6.60 27.31 -9.07
N CYS A 212 7.29 26.39 -9.74
CA CYS A 212 7.46 25.01 -9.29
C CYS A 212 8.59 24.82 -8.27
N GLY A 213 9.32 25.87 -7.93
CA GLY A 213 10.46 25.80 -7.02
C GLY A 213 11.73 25.21 -7.67
N GLU A 214 12.77 25.08 -6.87
CA GLU A 214 14.04 24.50 -7.29
C GLU A 214 13.83 23.05 -7.75
N ASN A 215 14.47 22.65 -8.85
CA ASN A 215 14.31 21.32 -9.46
C ASN A 215 12.84 20.91 -9.66
N LEU A 216 11.95 21.89 -9.83
CA LEU A 216 10.51 21.71 -9.98
C LEU A 216 9.86 20.97 -8.79
N GLN A 217 10.43 21.10 -7.59
CA GLN A 217 10.07 20.32 -6.40
C GLN A 217 8.58 20.39 -6.02
N TRP A 218 7.90 21.50 -6.34
CA TRP A 218 6.47 21.66 -5.99
C TRP A 218 5.52 21.21 -7.09
N CYS A 219 6.03 20.84 -8.26
CA CYS A 219 5.23 20.42 -9.39
C CYS A 219 5.43 18.94 -9.71
N HIS A 220 4.47 18.41 -10.47
CA HIS A 220 4.45 17.01 -10.89
C HIS A 220 4.24 16.91 -12.40
N ALA A 221 4.89 15.93 -13.02
CA ALA A 221 4.69 15.65 -14.43
C ALA A 221 3.28 15.08 -14.69
N ASN A 222 2.59 15.58 -15.73
CA ASN A 222 1.27 15.06 -16.13
C ASN A 222 1.42 13.74 -16.91
N ASN A 223 1.93 12.74 -16.28
CA ASN A 223 1.86 11.37 -16.74
C ASN A 223 2.18 10.47 -15.54
N PRO A 224 2.14 9.12 -15.68
CA PRO A 224 2.36 8.23 -14.54
C PRO A 224 3.74 8.32 -13.87
N LYS A 225 4.65 9.20 -14.32
CA LYS A 225 6.01 9.26 -13.75
C LYS A 225 5.99 9.67 -12.27
N THR A 226 5.49 10.86 -11.93
CA THR A 226 5.49 11.32 -10.53
C THR A 226 4.47 10.59 -9.67
N ASP A 227 3.26 10.35 -10.19
CA ASP A 227 2.26 9.52 -9.50
C ASP A 227 2.78 8.09 -9.35
N GLY A 228 3.51 7.57 -10.33
CA GLY A 228 4.16 6.26 -10.26
C GLY A 228 5.25 6.18 -9.19
N ILE A 229 6.08 7.21 -9.05
CA ILE A 229 7.11 7.31 -8.00
C ILE A 229 6.46 7.32 -6.61
N LEU A 230 5.40 8.12 -6.42
CA LEU A 230 4.65 8.16 -5.16
C LEU A 230 3.99 6.81 -4.86
N ALA A 231 3.32 6.20 -5.84
CA ALA A 231 2.71 4.88 -5.68
C ALA A 231 3.74 3.81 -5.30
N GLN A 232 4.91 3.81 -5.96
CA GLN A 232 6.00 2.90 -5.63
C GLN A 232 6.55 3.16 -4.23
N SER A 233 6.77 4.45 -3.87
CA SER A 233 7.24 4.82 -2.53
C SER A 233 6.25 4.38 -1.43
N MET A 234 4.95 4.54 -1.65
CA MET A 234 3.92 4.10 -0.69
C MET A 234 3.80 2.57 -0.60
N ALA A 235 4.02 1.85 -1.70
CA ALA A 235 4.09 0.40 -1.68
C ALA A 235 5.35 -0.09 -0.96
N GLU A 236 6.51 0.52 -1.25
CA GLU A 236 7.78 0.23 -0.59
C GLU A 236 7.73 0.55 0.91
N GLN A 237 7.04 1.61 1.32
CA GLN A 237 6.81 1.94 2.74
C GLN A 237 6.21 0.76 3.51
N MET A 238 5.19 0.09 2.95
CA MET A 238 4.58 -1.08 3.61
C MET A 238 5.54 -2.26 3.70
N LEU A 239 6.30 -2.53 2.63
CA LEU A 239 7.25 -3.64 2.62
C LEU A 239 8.40 -3.39 3.60
N ARG A 240 8.97 -2.19 3.63
CA ARG A 240 10.03 -1.83 4.59
C ARG A 240 9.56 -1.93 6.04
N TYR A 241 8.32 -1.55 6.30
CA TYR A 241 7.71 -1.70 7.61
C TYR A 241 7.67 -3.17 8.05
N ILE A 242 7.24 -4.07 7.16
CA ILE A 242 7.20 -5.50 7.42
C ILE A 242 8.61 -6.09 7.54
N ASP A 243 9.54 -5.68 6.68
CA ASP A 243 10.96 -6.05 6.79
C ASP A 243 11.52 -5.70 8.16
N GLY A 244 11.18 -4.52 8.69
CA GLY A 244 11.58 -4.08 10.02
C GLY A 244 11.04 -4.97 11.14
N ILE A 245 9.80 -5.45 11.02
CA ILE A 245 9.20 -6.40 11.96
C ILE A 245 9.99 -7.72 11.95
N ILE A 246 10.23 -8.28 10.75
CA ILE A 246 10.93 -9.57 10.60
C ILE A 246 12.39 -9.46 11.01
N ARG A 247 13.09 -8.43 10.53
CA ARG A 247 14.54 -8.22 10.80
C ARG A 247 14.82 -8.12 12.29
N ASN A 248 13.99 -7.39 13.03
CA ASN A 248 14.18 -7.07 14.43
C ASN A 248 13.43 -8.03 15.38
N ASP A 249 12.91 -9.15 14.91
CA ASP A 249 12.15 -10.13 15.69
C ASP A 249 11.01 -9.53 16.50
N ARG A 250 10.37 -8.47 15.96
CA ARG A 250 9.18 -7.86 16.56
C ARG A 250 8.00 -8.82 16.47
N PRO A 251 7.01 -8.68 17.36
CA PRO A 251 5.77 -9.44 17.23
C PRO A 251 5.14 -9.22 15.85
N TYR A 252 4.85 -10.29 15.14
CA TYR A 252 4.23 -10.17 13.80
C TYR A 252 2.82 -9.53 13.86
N THR A 253 2.20 -9.48 15.03
CA THR A 253 1.00 -8.68 15.26
C THR A 253 1.17 -7.19 14.99
N ASP A 254 2.42 -6.68 15.02
CA ASP A 254 2.71 -5.28 14.67
C ASP A 254 2.34 -4.96 13.23
N ILE A 255 2.27 -5.96 12.32
CA ILE A 255 1.78 -5.75 10.96
C ILE A 255 0.36 -5.12 10.95
N LEU A 256 -0.43 -5.38 12.00
CA LEU A 256 -1.79 -4.88 12.19
C LEU A 256 -1.90 -3.78 13.25
N LEU A 257 -0.99 -3.74 14.23
CA LEU A 257 -1.14 -2.90 15.42
C LEU A 257 -0.11 -1.78 15.54
N GLY A 258 0.99 -1.82 14.82
CA GLY A 258 2.05 -0.84 14.97
C GLY A 258 1.68 0.54 14.45
N THR A 259 2.27 1.57 15.04
CA THR A 259 2.05 2.98 14.74
C THR A 259 3.24 3.64 14.05
N ASP A 260 4.42 3.00 14.06
CA ASP A 260 5.61 3.46 13.37
C ASP A 260 5.54 3.24 11.86
N ALA A 261 6.30 4.01 11.11
CA ALA A 261 6.52 3.85 9.67
C ALA A 261 7.83 4.52 9.25
N GLU A 262 8.23 4.33 8.00
CA GLU A 262 9.30 5.09 7.37
C GLU A 262 8.75 5.87 6.18
N ILE A 263 9.31 7.04 5.87
CA ILE A 263 9.00 7.82 4.68
C ILE A 263 10.28 8.19 3.94
N ASN A 264 10.17 8.30 2.62
CA ASN A 264 11.25 8.80 1.76
C ASN A 264 10.96 10.22 1.24
N GLY A 265 11.86 10.76 0.42
CA GLY A 265 11.75 12.09 -0.14
C GLY A 265 10.42 12.37 -0.83
N PRO A 266 9.95 11.57 -1.79
CA PRO A 266 8.67 11.75 -2.45
C PRO A 266 7.47 11.79 -1.48
N ILE A 267 7.41 10.88 -0.51
CA ILE A 267 6.33 10.84 0.49
C ILE A 267 6.41 12.07 1.41
N SER A 268 7.60 12.39 1.92
CA SER A 268 7.83 13.56 2.76
C SER A 268 7.40 14.84 2.05
N HIS A 269 7.90 15.04 0.83
CA HIS A 269 7.55 16.18 0.01
C HIS A 269 6.04 16.27 -0.25
N TRP A 270 5.41 15.14 -0.60
CA TRP A 270 3.98 15.09 -0.85
C TRP A 270 3.16 15.43 0.41
N LEU A 271 3.50 14.88 1.57
CA LEU A 271 2.85 15.19 2.83
C LEU A 271 2.98 16.67 3.21
N GLN A 272 4.16 17.28 3.01
CA GLN A 272 4.40 18.67 3.37
C GLN A 272 3.73 19.68 2.43
N HIS A 273 3.75 19.43 1.12
CA HIS A 273 3.37 20.44 0.13
C HIS A 273 2.01 20.19 -0.50
N GLN A 274 1.63 18.95 -0.70
CA GLN A 274 0.41 18.61 -1.43
C GLN A 274 -0.81 18.49 -0.51
N THR A 275 -0.62 18.11 0.73
CA THR A 275 -1.69 17.97 1.70
C THR A 275 -2.20 19.31 2.21
N GLN A 276 -1.33 20.32 2.30
CA GLN A 276 -1.70 21.66 2.80
C GLN A 276 -2.48 22.51 1.80
N ASN A 277 -2.57 22.08 0.56
CA ASN A 277 -3.10 22.91 -0.52
C ASN A 277 -4.59 22.68 -0.83
N GLY A 278 -5.35 22.14 0.11
CA GLY A 278 -6.82 22.21 0.17
C GLY A 278 -7.62 21.72 -1.03
N GLY A 279 -6.95 21.18 -2.05
CA GLY A 279 -7.60 20.83 -3.32
C GLY A 279 -8.01 19.37 -3.43
N ASN A 280 -7.59 18.53 -2.50
CA ASN A 280 -7.88 17.10 -2.59
C ASN A 280 -8.13 16.52 -1.20
N ILE A 281 -9.33 16.67 -0.70
CA ILE A 281 -9.79 16.21 0.61
C ILE A 281 -9.54 14.70 0.83
N PHE A 282 -9.53 13.93 -0.25
CA PHE A 282 -9.27 12.48 -0.18
C PHE A 282 -7.87 12.11 0.30
N ILE A 283 -6.96 13.05 0.26
CA ILE A 283 -5.53 12.80 0.40
C ILE A 283 -4.97 13.54 1.62
N THR A 284 -5.72 14.50 2.17
CA THR A 284 -5.24 15.36 3.24
C THR A 284 -5.85 14.98 4.56
N SER A 285 -5.06 14.50 5.52
CA SER A 285 -5.47 14.53 6.91
C SER A 285 -4.69 15.59 7.66
N SER A 286 -5.39 16.38 8.45
CA SER A 286 -4.78 17.29 9.41
C SER A 286 -3.89 16.55 10.42
N GLU A 287 -4.13 15.26 10.62
CA GLU A 287 -3.38 14.42 11.55
C GLU A 287 -2.03 13.95 11.00
N GLN A 288 -1.84 13.96 9.67
CA GLN A 288 -0.58 13.51 9.05
C GLN A 288 0.44 14.64 8.83
N ASN A 289 0.09 15.89 9.13
CA ASN A 289 0.90 17.06 8.81
C ASN A 289 1.77 17.55 9.95
N HIS A 290 1.69 16.96 11.14
CA HIS A 290 2.51 17.36 12.27
C HIS A 290 3.80 16.56 12.28
N ASP A 291 4.94 17.26 12.28
CA ASP A 291 6.28 16.71 12.47
C ASP A 291 6.81 15.78 11.34
N VAL A 292 6.32 15.94 10.11
CA VAL A 292 6.91 15.22 8.97
C VAL A 292 8.34 15.69 8.73
N VAL A 293 9.27 14.77 8.84
CA VAL A 293 10.70 15.04 8.56
C VAL A 293 10.87 15.51 7.13
N THR A 294 11.59 16.61 6.94
CA THR A 294 11.90 17.15 5.60
C THR A 294 13.00 16.32 4.95
N ILE A 295 12.66 15.64 3.88
CA ILE A 295 13.60 14.91 3.03
C ILE A 295 13.50 15.53 1.63
N PRO A 296 14.62 15.78 0.93
CA PRO A 296 14.58 16.27 -0.45
C PRO A 296 13.71 15.39 -1.34
N ALA A 297 12.94 15.98 -2.26
CA ALA A 297 11.98 15.25 -3.09
C ALA A 297 12.61 14.14 -3.94
N ASP A 298 13.87 14.32 -4.35
CA ASP A 298 14.69 13.36 -5.09
C ASP A 298 15.35 12.27 -4.21
N GLY A 299 15.19 12.35 -2.89
CA GLY A 299 15.69 11.34 -1.94
C GLY A 299 14.88 10.05 -1.99
N LEU A 300 14.92 9.33 -3.12
CA LEU A 300 14.15 8.10 -3.36
C LEU A 300 14.54 6.99 -2.40
N ASP A 301 15.83 6.88 -2.12
CA ASP A 301 16.41 5.84 -1.25
C ASP A 301 16.72 6.34 0.17
N THR A 302 16.39 7.60 0.47
CA THR A 302 16.59 8.20 1.79
C THR A 302 15.33 8.01 2.63
N TRP A 303 15.36 6.99 3.50
CA TRP A 303 14.24 6.67 4.38
C TRP A 303 14.48 7.16 5.80
N GLN A 304 13.45 7.75 6.41
CA GLN A 304 13.49 8.26 7.78
C GLN A 304 12.27 7.72 8.54
N PRO A 305 12.45 7.33 9.83
CA PRO A 305 11.34 6.88 10.65
C PRO A 305 10.40 8.03 10.99
N ILE A 306 9.12 7.70 11.07
CA ILE A 306 8.06 8.57 11.60
C ILE A 306 7.19 7.80 12.57
N GLU A 307 6.60 8.50 13.53
CA GLU A 307 5.53 7.97 14.37
C GLU A 307 4.19 8.42 13.82
N ARG A 308 3.22 7.49 13.79
CA ARG A 308 1.84 7.75 13.41
C ARG A 308 0.97 7.74 14.67
N TYR A 309 -0.14 8.44 14.65
CA TYR A 309 -1.02 8.55 15.82
C TYR A 309 -1.76 7.25 16.16
N GLU A 310 -2.39 7.21 17.34
CA GLU A 310 -3.09 6.04 17.89
C GLU A 310 -4.20 5.46 17.02
N ARG A 311 -4.80 6.25 16.12
CA ARG A 311 -5.78 5.77 15.14
C ARG A 311 -5.20 4.82 14.11
N HIS A 312 -3.88 4.83 13.93
CA HIS A 312 -3.24 3.97 12.95
C HIS A 312 -3.16 2.52 13.41
N ALA A 313 -3.22 1.62 12.46
CA ALA A 313 -3.28 0.18 12.67
C ALA A 313 -2.39 -0.53 11.63
N GLY A 314 -1.09 -0.59 11.89
CA GLY A 314 -0.12 -1.24 11.03
C GLY A 314 -0.29 -0.89 9.55
N VAL A 315 -0.25 -1.90 8.70
CA VAL A 315 -0.46 -1.76 7.25
C VAL A 315 -1.88 -1.34 6.88
N LEU A 316 -2.89 -1.62 7.73
CA LEU A 316 -4.31 -1.39 7.44
C LEU A 316 -4.67 0.08 7.22
N THR A 317 -3.83 0.99 7.73
CA THR A 317 -3.98 2.45 7.60
C THR A 317 -2.78 3.11 6.92
N MET A 318 -1.91 2.32 6.28
CA MET A 318 -0.86 2.88 5.43
C MET A 318 -1.42 3.32 4.08
N PRO A 319 -0.86 4.39 3.48
CA PRO A 319 -1.26 4.88 2.17
C PRO A 319 -1.35 3.79 1.12
N GLY A 320 -0.37 2.88 1.10
CA GLY A 320 -0.34 1.76 0.16
C GLY A 320 -1.56 0.85 0.25
N TYR A 321 -2.03 0.54 1.46
CA TYR A 321 -3.23 -0.28 1.68
C TYR A 321 -4.51 0.50 1.35
N LEU A 322 -4.66 1.71 1.89
CA LEU A 322 -5.87 2.53 1.73
C LEU A 322 -6.14 2.89 0.27
N LEU A 323 -5.09 3.19 -0.51
CA LEU A 323 -5.20 3.55 -1.92
C LEU A 323 -5.31 2.34 -2.84
N LYS A 324 -4.81 1.17 -2.43
CA LYS A 324 -5.02 -0.09 -3.14
C LYS A 324 -6.47 -0.56 -2.98
N TYR A 325 -6.99 -0.51 -1.77
CA TYR A 325 -8.34 -0.92 -1.40
C TYR A 325 -9.17 0.32 -1.11
N GLN A 326 -9.74 0.92 -2.17
CA GLN A 326 -10.28 2.27 -2.15
C GLN A 326 -11.60 2.44 -1.40
N THR A 327 -12.34 1.37 -1.17
CA THR A 327 -13.60 1.39 -0.42
C THR A 327 -13.46 0.65 0.91
N ASP A 328 -14.22 1.03 1.91
CA ASP A 328 -14.22 0.37 3.22
C ASP A 328 -14.49 -1.13 3.10
N ARG A 329 -15.42 -1.50 2.22
CA ARG A 329 -15.72 -2.91 1.90
C ARG A 329 -14.54 -3.65 1.27
N SER A 330 -13.79 -3.00 0.38
CA SER A 330 -12.60 -3.63 -0.23
C SER A 330 -11.47 -3.80 0.78
N ARG A 331 -11.34 -2.86 1.73
CA ARG A 331 -10.40 -2.95 2.86
C ARG A 331 -10.75 -4.11 3.78
N ALA A 332 -12.02 -4.22 4.19
CA ALA A 332 -12.51 -5.33 5.00
C ALA A 332 -12.35 -6.68 4.28
N ASN A 333 -12.74 -6.77 3.01
CA ASN A 333 -12.58 -7.99 2.23
C ASN A 333 -11.10 -8.43 2.15
N ARG A 334 -10.17 -7.47 1.97
CA ARG A 334 -8.74 -7.81 1.96
C ARG A 334 -8.27 -8.27 3.33
N PHE A 335 -8.72 -7.64 4.41
CA PHE A 335 -8.42 -8.08 5.78
C PHE A 335 -8.86 -9.52 6.02
N HIS A 336 -10.08 -9.88 5.65
CA HIS A 336 -10.59 -11.25 5.74
C HIS A 336 -9.72 -12.25 4.96
N ASN A 337 -9.41 -11.94 3.72
CA ASN A 337 -8.60 -12.84 2.87
C ASN A 337 -7.16 -12.98 3.35
N ALA A 338 -6.54 -11.88 3.79
CA ALA A 338 -5.12 -11.86 4.15
C ALA A 338 -4.86 -12.37 5.57
N PHE A 339 -5.74 -12.04 6.53
CA PHE A 339 -5.46 -12.21 7.94
C PHE A 339 -6.44 -13.11 8.70
N LEU A 340 -7.59 -13.47 8.08
CA LEU A 340 -8.55 -14.40 8.66
C LEU A 340 -8.72 -15.68 7.83
N CYS A 341 -8.12 -15.76 6.64
CA CYS A 341 -8.30 -16.88 5.70
C CYS A 341 -9.76 -17.15 5.34
N GLN A 342 -10.59 -16.13 5.36
CA GLN A 342 -12.00 -16.18 5.03
C GLN A 342 -12.25 -15.45 3.72
N SER A 343 -13.11 -15.99 2.88
CA SER A 343 -13.53 -15.35 1.63
C SER A 343 -15.05 -15.20 1.61
N PHE A 344 -15.51 -14.08 1.11
CA PHE A 344 -16.92 -13.85 0.86
C PHE A 344 -17.31 -14.61 -0.42
N GLN A 345 -18.24 -15.54 -0.30
CA GLN A 345 -18.73 -16.36 -1.40
C GLN A 345 -20.15 -15.97 -1.75
N ALA A 346 -20.49 -16.03 -3.04
CA ALA A 346 -21.86 -15.89 -3.48
C ALA A 346 -22.71 -17.04 -2.95
N PRO A 347 -24.01 -16.81 -2.64
CA PRO A 347 -24.90 -17.85 -2.13
C PRO A 347 -25.09 -18.96 -3.18
N GLU A 348 -25.21 -20.17 -2.69
CA GLU A 348 -25.68 -21.29 -3.53
C GLU A 348 -27.12 -21.01 -3.99
N GLY A 349 -27.37 -21.14 -5.28
CA GLY A 349 -28.71 -20.88 -5.87
C GLY A 349 -28.81 -19.54 -6.63
N GLY A 350 -27.75 -18.72 -6.62
CA GLY A 350 -27.68 -17.48 -7.40
C GLY A 350 -28.35 -16.26 -6.74
N LEU A 351 -28.45 -15.19 -7.51
CA LEU A 351 -29.10 -13.95 -7.09
C LEU A 351 -30.61 -14.02 -7.35
N PRO A 352 -31.46 -13.30 -6.56
CA PRO A 352 -32.88 -13.18 -6.80
C PRO A 352 -33.16 -12.56 -8.18
N ALA A 353 -34.40 -12.75 -8.69
CA ALA A 353 -34.82 -12.12 -9.93
C ALA A 353 -34.69 -10.59 -9.83
N ALA A 354 -34.35 -9.93 -10.93
CA ALA A 354 -34.09 -8.50 -10.95
C ALA A 354 -35.31 -7.64 -10.57
N ASP A 355 -36.52 -8.18 -10.75
CA ASP A 355 -37.81 -7.55 -10.44
C ASP A 355 -38.34 -7.94 -9.05
N ASP A 356 -37.59 -8.65 -8.24
CA ASP A 356 -37.98 -8.97 -6.88
C ASP A 356 -37.96 -7.69 -6.00
N ALA A 357 -39.08 -7.40 -5.32
CA ALA A 357 -39.23 -6.22 -4.49
C ALA A 357 -38.16 -6.08 -3.39
N CYS A 358 -37.55 -7.19 -2.96
CA CYS A 358 -36.45 -7.15 -2.00
C CYS A 358 -35.15 -6.54 -2.53
N ASN A 359 -35.04 -6.31 -3.85
CA ASN A 359 -33.92 -5.58 -4.43
C ASN A 359 -34.02 -4.06 -4.19
N ASP A 360 -35.20 -3.53 -3.84
CA ASP A 360 -35.42 -2.11 -3.53
C ASP A 360 -34.97 -1.73 -2.11
N GLU A 361 -34.64 -2.71 -1.28
CA GLU A 361 -34.12 -2.47 0.08
C GLU A 361 -32.79 -1.70 0.02
N PRO A 362 -32.72 -0.48 0.60
CA PRO A 362 -31.51 0.34 0.55
C PRO A 362 -30.39 -0.20 1.44
N ASP A 363 -30.72 -0.87 2.55
CA ASP A 363 -29.73 -1.51 3.41
C ASP A 363 -29.23 -2.82 2.79
N LEU A 364 -27.96 -2.86 2.40
CA LEU A 364 -27.34 -4.05 1.82
C LEU A 364 -27.30 -5.24 2.76
N GLN A 365 -27.34 -5.02 4.07
CA GLN A 365 -27.39 -6.09 5.06
C GLN A 365 -28.76 -6.78 5.09
N GLN A 366 -29.80 -6.13 4.58
CA GLN A 366 -31.18 -6.63 4.50
C GLN A 366 -31.57 -6.99 3.07
N ARG A 367 -30.96 -6.33 2.06
CA ARG A 367 -31.27 -6.57 0.65
C ARG A 367 -31.04 -8.03 0.29
N CYS A 368 -32.00 -8.70 -0.36
CA CYS A 368 -31.89 -10.12 -0.68
C CYS A 368 -30.56 -10.48 -1.34
N GLY A 369 -30.18 -11.23 -2.07
CA GLY A 369 -28.90 -11.54 -2.67
C GLY A 369 -27.63 -10.90 -2.04
N CYS A 370 -27.71 -9.62 -1.64
CA CYS A 370 -26.59 -8.87 -1.04
C CYS A 370 -26.30 -9.28 0.41
N LYS A 371 -27.33 -9.54 1.21
CA LYS A 371 -27.22 -9.82 2.65
C LYS A 371 -26.28 -10.98 3.00
N TYR A 372 -26.12 -11.95 2.12
CA TYR A 372 -25.27 -13.11 2.37
C TYR A 372 -23.79 -12.73 2.59
N CYS A 373 -23.31 -11.72 1.87
CA CYS A 373 -21.98 -11.18 2.07
C CYS A 373 -22.00 -9.95 3.00
N HIS A 374 -22.96 -9.03 2.78
CA HIS A 374 -22.96 -7.73 3.47
C HIS A 374 -23.33 -7.81 4.95
N ALA A 375 -24.06 -8.85 5.40
CA ALA A 375 -24.30 -9.05 6.83
C ALA A 375 -23.00 -9.25 7.64
N MET A 376 -21.93 -9.77 7.02
CA MET A 376 -20.61 -9.89 7.64
C MET A 376 -19.68 -8.75 7.21
N LEU A 377 -19.76 -8.33 5.95
CA LEU A 377 -18.84 -7.36 5.38
C LEU A 377 -19.05 -5.93 5.93
N GLU A 378 -20.32 -5.48 6.10
CA GLU A 378 -20.60 -4.12 6.56
C GLU A 378 -20.14 -3.85 8.00
N PRO A 379 -20.36 -4.75 8.99
CA PRO A 379 -19.83 -4.56 10.34
C PRO A 379 -18.30 -4.42 10.37
N ASP A 380 -17.57 -5.17 9.54
CA ASP A 380 -16.12 -5.09 9.49
C ASP A 380 -15.63 -3.90 8.65
N ALA A 381 -16.33 -3.55 7.56
CA ALA A 381 -16.09 -2.35 6.78
C ALA A 381 -16.26 -1.07 7.62
N ALA A 382 -17.18 -1.07 8.57
CA ALA A 382 -17.41 0.03 9.50
C ALA A 382 -16.13 0.50 10.21
N HIS A 383 -15.17 -0.39 10.47
CA HIS A 383 -13.89 -0.03 11.07
C HIS A 383 -13.07 0.98 10.25
N TRP A 384 -13.32 1.12 8.94
CA TRP A 384 -12.71 2.17 8.11
C TRP A 384 -13.61 3.38 7.90
N GLY A 385 -14.77 3.47 8.54
CA GLY A 385 -15.73 4.55 8.32
C GLY A 385 -15.23 5.96 8.64
N ARG A 386 -14.13 6.09 9.41
CA ARG A 386 -13.40 7.34 9.61
C ARG A 386 -12.21 7.50 8.66
N TRP A 387 -12.11 6.68 7.60
CA TRP A 387 -11.06 6.77 6.59
C TRP A 387 -11.68 7.01 5.23
N ALA A 388 -11.36 8.14 4.59
CA ALA A 388 -11.95 8.52 3.31
C ALA A 388 -11.85 7.39 2.28
N GLU A 389 -12.97 7.06 1.64
CA GLU A 389 -12.95 6.18 0.47
C GLU A 389 -12.21 6.85 -0.69
N ALA A 390 -11.55 6.06 -1.54
CA ALA A 390 -10.66 6.53 -2.61
C ALA A 390 -9.54 7.48 -2.13
N GLY A 391 -9.24 7.46 -0.82
CA GLY A 391 -8.25 8.32 -0.19
C GLY A 391 -7.52 7.62 0.95
N MET A 392 -6.72 8.39 1.67
CA MET A 392 -5.95 7.92 2.83
C MET A 392 -6.07 8.86 4.04
N THR A 393 -7.08 9.71 4.02
CA THR A 393 -7.33 10.71 5.05
C THR A 393 -8.20 10.13 6.16
N ALA A 394 -7.80 10.35 7.41
CA ALA A 394 -8.69 10.19 8.55
C ALA A 394 -9.65 11.38 8.61
N LEU A 395 -10.94 11.11 8.71
CA LEU A 395 -12.01 12.08 8.84
C LEU A 395 -12.16 12.47 10.32
N ASN A 396 -11.62 13.61 10.71
CA ASN A 396 -11.73 14.10 12.09
C ASN A 396 -13.15 14.62 12.39
N ASP A 397 -13.55 14.56 13.66
CA ASP A 397 -14.93 14.85 14.09
C ASP A 397 -15.32 16.33 13.93
N GLU A 398 -14.36 17.24 14.04
CA GLU A 398 -14.60 18.69 13.90
C GLU A 398 -14.97 19.07 12.47
N SER A 399 -14.20 18.56 11.49
CA SER A 399 -14.42 18.85 10.06
C SER A 399 -15.47 17.94 9.43
N PHE A 400 -15.67 16.75 9.99
CA PHE A 400 -16.59 15.72 9.51
C PHE A 400 -17.49 15.20 10.65
N PRO A 401 -18.40 16.03 11.19
CA PRO A 401 -19.36 15.59 12.20
C PRO A 401 -20.26 14.48 11.64
N VAL A 402 -20.78 13.63 12.51
CA VAL A 402 -21.67 12.52 12.12
C VAL A 402 -22.89 13.05 11.34
N VAL A 403 -23.46 14.17 11.78
CA VAL A 403 -24.52 14.88 11.08
C VAL A 403 -24.03 16.30 10.78
N ASN A 404 -24.15 16.71 9.53
CA ASN A 404 -23.78 18.05 9.08
C ASN A 404 -25.02 18.81 8.60
N ASP A 405 -25.44 19.80 9.38
CA ASP A 405 -26.64 20.58 9.12
C ASP A 405 -26.60 21.28 7.75
N THR A 406 -25.42 21.66 7.25
CA THR A 406 -25.29 22.27 5.92
C THR A 406 -25.55 21.31 4.77
N CYS A 407 -25.49 20.00 5.04
CA CYS A 407 -25.73 18.92 4.08
C CYS A 407 -27.16 18.37 4.13
N THR A 408 -28.00 18.85 5.05
CA THR A 408 -29.42 18.45 5.15
C THR A 408 -30.29 19.08 4.05
N THR A 409 -29.77 20.08 3.37
CA THR A 409 -30.40 20.68 2.18
C THR A 409 -29.53 20.40 0.96
N GLN A 410 -30.15 20.19 -0.20
CA GLN A 410 -29.41 19.99 -1.44
C GLN A 410 -28.47 21.16 -1.68
N ASN A 411 -27.19 20.88 -1.74
CA ASN A 411 -26.21 21.90 -2.01
C ASN A 411 -25.04 21.33 -2.85
N ASN A 412 -24.39 22.23 -3.62
CA ASN A 412 -23.27 21.86 -4.46
C ASN A 412 -21.93 21.88 -3.71
N ASN A 413 -21.93 21.93 -2.38
CA ASN A 413 -20.73 21.84 -1.59
C ASN A 413 -20.06 20.48 -1.83
N PHE A 414 -18.80 20.51 -2.20
CA PHE A 414 -18.00 19.32 -2.48
C PHE A 414 -17.97 18.32 -1.32
N LEU A 415 -17.91 18.81 -0.06
CA LEU A 415 -17.92 17.95 1.13
C LEU A 415 -19.23 17.18 1.27
N CYS A 416 -20.36 17.89 1.11
CA CYS A 416 -21.67 17.26 1.23
C CYS A 416 -21.86 16.17 0.17
N ARG A 417 -21.46 16.45 -1.06
CA ARG A 417 -21.63 15.51 -2.19
C ARG A 417 -20.81 14.23 -2.09
N ILE A 418 -19.78 14.23 -1.28
CA ILE A 418 -18.83 13.09 -1.23
C ILE A 418 -19.00 12.30 0.05
N PHE A 419 -19.25 12.98 1.15
CA PHE A 419 -19.19 12.35 2.47
C PHE A 419 -20.55 12.18 3.15
N TYR A 420 -21.59 12.91 2.69
CA TYR A 420 -22.88 12.96 3.37
C TYR A 420 -24.03 12.59 2.45
N LEU A 421 -24.99 11.85 2.98
CA LEU A 421 -26.22 11.54 2.27
C LEU A 421 -27.01 12.84 2.04
N GLN A 422 -27.26 13.19 0.79
CA GLN A 422 -28.03 14.38 0.41
C GLN A 422 -29.48 14.05 0.09
N PRO A 423 -30.41 15.06 0.10
CA PRO A 423 -31.83 14.85 -0.18
C PRO A 423 -32.15 14.19 -1.53
N ASP A 424 -31.36 14.47 -2.57
CA ASP A 424 -31.54 13.89 -3.91
C ASP A 424 -31.09 12.43 -4.02
N GLU A 425 -30.32 11.96 -3.06
CA GLU A 425 -29.85 10.57 -2.94
C GLU A 425 -30.75 9.72 -2.04
N ALA A 426 -31.55 10.36 -1.18
CA ALA A 426 -32.51 9.71 -0.30
C ALA A 426 -33.76 9.27 -1.11
N THR A 427 -33.57 8.35 -2.06
CA THR A 427 -34.63 7.89 -2.98
C THR A 427 -35.59 6.88 -2.36
N HIS A 428 -35.38 6.46 -1.13
CA HIS A 428 -36.20 5.51 -0.38
C HIS A 428 -36.56 6.09 1.00
N GLU A 429 -37.79 5.87 1.48
CA GLU A 429 -38.28 6.40 2.77
C GLU A 429 -37.36 6.12 3.97
N LYS A 430 -36.72 4.95 4.00
CA LYS A 430 -35.76 4.59 5.05
C LYS A 430 -34.47 5.43 5.04
N LEU A 431 -34.17 6.13 3.97
CA LEU A 431 -33.00 7.01 3.86
C LEU A 431 -33.29 8.43 4.32
N GLU A 432 -34.56 8.84 4.39
CA GLU A 432 -34.95 10.21 4.73
C GLU A 432 -34.44 10.64 6.12
N GLU A 433 -34.42 9.71 7.10
CA GLU A 433 -33.94 9.98 8.45
C GLU A 433 -32.40 10.18 8.53
N TYR A 434 -31.67 9.77 7.49
CA TYR A 434 -30.20 9.88 7.41
C TYR A 434 -29.72 11.07 6.57
N ILE A 435 -30.61 11.92 6.07
CA ILE A 435 -30.22 13.10 5.27
C ILE A 435 -29.28 13.97 6.11
N GLY A 436 -28.11 14.33 5.54
CA GLY A 436 -27.07 15.07 6.23
C GLY A 436 -26.14 14.20 7.10
N THR A 437 -26.34 12.88 7.12
CA THR A 437 -25.51 11.93 7.86
C THR A 437 -24.30 11.50 7.02
N LEU A 438 -23.14 11.38 7.68
CA LEU A 438 -21.90 10.82 7.09
C LEU A 438 -22.17 9.38 6.63
N TYR A 439 -21.84 9.02 5.39
CA TYR A 439 -22.21 7.73 4.79
C TYR A 439 -21.92 6.49 5.63
N PRO A 440 -20.78 6.33 6.32
CA PRO A 440 -20.54 5.15 7.14
C PRO A 440 -21.52 4.94 8.31
N TYR A 441 -22.26 6.00 8.71
CA TYR A 441 -23.25 5.94 9.78
C TYR A 441 -24.68 5.64 9.29
N VAL A 442 -24.89 5.61 7.97
CA VAL A 442 -26.19 5.25 7.39
C VAL A 442 -26.44 3.77 7.62
N PHE A 443 -27.57 3.42 8.24
CA PHE A 443 -27.92 2.06 8.69
C PHE A 443 -26.94 1.42 9.68
N ALA A 444 -25.99 2.17 10.25
CA ALA A 444 -25.05 1.65 11.22
C ALA A 444 -25.74 1.28 12.54
N SER A 445 -25.57 0.04 12.99
CA SER A 445 -25.95 -0.39 14.35
C SER A 445 -25.08 0.32 15.40
N GLU A 446 -25.47 0.28 16.67
CA GLU A 446 -24.64 0.83 17.76
C GLU A 446 -23.26 0.17 17.83
N GLU A 447 -23.17 -1.14 17.55
CA GLU A 447 -21.89 -1.84 17.48
C GLU A 447 -21.05 -1.35 16.29
N SER A 448 -21.69 -1.11 15.12
CA SER A 448 -21.00 -0.55 13.95
C SER A 448 -20.52 0.87 14.19
N LYS A 449 -21.32 1.71 14.86
CA LYS A 449 -20.90 3.07 15.26
C LYS A 449 -19.68 3.03 16.17
N ASP A 450 -19.65 2.15 17.17
CA ASP A 450 -18.48 1.95 18.02
C ASP A 450 -17.28 1.43 17.21
N SER A 451 -17.50 0.56 16.23
CA SER A 451 -16.44 0.08 15.34
C SER A 451 -15.88 1.18 14.44
N ILE A 452 -16.71 2.10 13.95
CA ILE A 452 -16.30 3.29 13.18
C ILE A 452 -15.34 4.16 14.02
N GLU A 453 -15.73 4.44 15.28
CA GLU A 453 -14.94 5.31 16.14
C GLU A 453 -13.61 4.68 16.58
N GLN A 454 -13.60 3.37 16.82
CA GLN A 454 -12.41 2.65 17.27
C GLN A 454 -11.44 2.26 16.13
N GLY A 455 -11.93 2.25 14.91
CA GLY A 455 -11.14 2.04 13.72
C GLY A 455 -10.63 0.61 13.50
N PRO A 456 -9.74 0.41 12.49
CA PRO A 456 -9.24 -0.93 12.12
C PRO A 456 -8.42 -1.62 13.21
N ARG A 457 -7.88 -0.86 14.17
CA ARG A 457 -7.14 -1.41 15.31
C ARG A 457 -8.01 -2.34 16.16
N LYS A 458 -9.28 -1.98 16.39
CA LYS A 458 -10.22 -2.84 17.14
C LYS A 458 -10.49 -4.16 16.41
N LEU A 459 -10.67 -4.13 15.09
CA LEU A 459 -10.85 -5.33 14.28
C LEU A 459 -9.62 -6.25 14.38
N ALA A 460 -8.42 -5.67 14.27
CA ALA A 460 -7.16 -6.39 14.42
C ALA A 460 -7.03 -7.06 15.80
N LEU A 461 -7.32 -6.33 16.87
CA LEU A 461 -7.30 -6.87 18.24
C LEU A 461 -8.26 -8.03 18.40
N LYS A 462 -9.51 -7.91 17.94
CA LYS A 462 -10.49 -9.00 17.95
C LYS A 462 -9.98 -10.25 17.24
N ALA A 463 -9.35 -10.10 16.07
CA ALA A 463 -8.79 -11.20 15.27
C ALA A 463 -7.64 -11.92 15.99
N ILE A 464 -6.79 -11.14 16.67
CA ILE A 464 -5.66 -11.68 17.46
C ILE A 464 -6.18 -12.41 18.71
N GLU A 465 -7.08 -11.79 19.48
CA GLU A 465 -7.66 -12.37 20.70
C GLU A 465 -8.40 -13.68 20.46
N ARG A 466 -9.07 -13.81 19.32
CA ARG A 466 -9.79 -15.03 18.93
C ARG A 466 -8.88 -16.12 18.37
N GLY A 467 -7.63 -15.82 18.08
CA GLY A 467 -6.67 -16.73 17.45
C GLY A 467 -6.80 -16.85 15.93
N ASP A 468 -7.79 -16.20 15.32
CA ASP A 468 -8.04 -16.25 13.88
C ASP A 468 -6.81 -15.76 13.10
N PHE A 469 -6.14 -14.70 13.58
CA PHE A 469 -4.91 -14.16 12.98
C PHE A 469 -3.76 -15.17 13.02
N ALA A 470 -3.53 -15.83 14.16
CA ALA A 470 -2.46 -16.82 14.30
C ALA A 470 -2.68 -18.00 13.36
N GLU A 471 -3.89 -18.56 13.37
CA GLU A 471 -4.23 -19.72 12.53
C GLU A 471 -4.13 -19.40 11.04
N CYS A 472 -4.65 -18.24 10.60
CA CYS A 472 -4.55 -17.84 9.22
C CYS A 472 -3.09 -17.58 8.80
N THR A 473 -2.29 -16.92 9.64
CA THR A 473 -0.86 -16.70 9.36
C THR A 473 -0.15 -18.03 9.17
N VAL A 474 -0.36 -19.00 10.06
CA VAL A 474 0.23 -20.34 9.92
C VAL A 474 -0.21 -21.01 8.62
N LYS A 475 -1.49 -21.00 8.27
CA LYS A 475 -2.00 -21.57 7.01
C LYS A 475 -1.35 -20.92 5.78
N LYS A 476 -1.16 -19.60 5.79
CA LYS A 476 -0.54 -18.85 4.69
C LYS A 476 0.94 -19.15 4.55
N VAL A 477 1.69 -19.16 5.67
CA VAL A 477 3.12 -19.49 5.69
C VAL A 477 3.33 -20.96 5.32
N TRP A 478 2.49 -21.86 5.83
CA TRP A 478 2.49 -23.27 5.42
C TRP A 478 2.31 -23.42 3.90
N ASN A 479 1.27 -22.78 3.35
CA ASN A 479 1.01 -22.86 1.91
C ASN A 479 2.18 -22.30 1.09
N TYR A 480 2.85 -21.25 1.57
CA TYR A 480 4.01 -20.68 0.89
C TYR A 480 5.19 -21.65 0.82
N PHE A 481 5.56 -22.29 1.93
CA PHE A 481 6.72 -23.19 2.00
C PHE A 481 6.41 -24.63 1.55
N MET A 482 5.18 -25.12 1.77
CA MET A 482 4.76 -26.44 1.32
C MET A 482 4.29 -26.47 -0.14
N HIS A 483 4.06 -25.28 -0.76
CA HIS A 483 3.47 -25.12 -2.09
C HIS A 483 2.08 -25.77 -2.25
N ARG A 484 1.39 -26.00 -1.13
CA ARG A 484 0.03 -26.54 -1.05
C ARG A 484 -0.69 -26.09 0.21
N ALA A 485 -2.01 -26.09 0.18
CA ALA A 485 -2.80 -25.90 1.38
C ALA A 485 -2.59 -27.06 2.37
N PRO A 486 -2.79 -26.83 3.68
CA PRO A 486 -2.84 -27.91 4.66
C PRO A 486 -3.93 -28.91 4.30
N LEU A 487 -3.64 -30.21 4.52
CA LEU A 487 -4.62 -31.29 4.40
C LEU A 487 -5.51 -31.34 5.64
N ASP A 488 -6.69 -31.96 5.52
CA ASP A 488 -7.58 -32.15 6.69
C ASP A 488 -6.89 -32.92 7.82
N SER A 489 -6.04 -33.88 7.47
CA SER A 489 -5.22 -34.66 8.44
C SER A 489 -4.16 -33.83 9.16
N GLU A 490 -3.85 -32.65 8.68
CA GLU A 490 -2.84 -31.73 9.26
C GLU A 490 -3.51 -30.64 10.15
N ALA A 491 -4.83 -30.66 10.32
CA ALA A 491 -5.57 -29.65 11.09
C ALA A 491 -5.02 -29.48 12.52
N ASP A 492 -4.75 -30.59 13.22
CA ASP A 492 -4.18 -30.54 14.58
C ASP A 492 -2.77 -29.93 14.57
N THR A 493 -1.98 -30.21 13.55
CA THR A 493 -0.65 -29.62 13.35
C THR A 493 -0.73 -28.12 13.17
N ILE A 494 -1.64 -27.64 12.31
CA ILE A 494 -1.86 -26.21 12.10
C ILE A 494 -2.29 -25.51 13.39
N SER A 495 -3.22 -26.11 14.14
CA SER A 495 -3.68 -25.57 15.42
C SER A 495 -2.55 -25.53 16.48
N ALA A 496 -1.71 -26.56 16.54
CA ALA A 496 -0.55 -26.57 17.43
C ALA A 496 0.46 -25.47 17.05
N LEU A 497 0.79 -25.33 15.77
CA LEU A 497 1.68 -24.28 15.27
C LEU A 497 1.11 -22.88 15.54
N ALA A 498 -0.21 -22.68 15.45
CA ALA A 498 -0.84 -21.40 15.77
C ALA A 498 -0.72 -21.05 17.25
N ASN A 499 -0.93 -22.02 18.13
CA ASN A 499 -0.75 -21.85 19.58
C ASN A 499 0.71 -21.56 19.92
N ASP A 500 1.67 -22.29 19.34
CA ASP A 500 3.08 -22.06 19.51
C ASP A 500 3.52 -20.68 19.01
N PHE A 501 3.00 -20.24 17.86
CA PHE A 501 3.26 -18.93 17.30
C PHE A 501 2.76 -17.81 18.22
N ALA A 502 1.55 -17.93 18.74
CA ALA A 502 1.00 -16.99 19.71
C ALA A 502 1.79 -17.02 21.04
N GLY A 503 2.14 -18.21 21.53
CA GLY A 503 2.92 -18.41 22.75
C GLY A 503 4.37 -17.89 22.66
N ASP A 504 4.92 -17.81 21.45
CA ASP A 504 6.25 -17.30 21.13
C ASP A 504 6.24 -15.81 20.71
N ASN A 505 5.32 -15.07 21.27
CA ASN A 505 5.14 -13.65 20.99
C ASN A 505 5.03 -13.32 19.49
N TYR A 506 4.41 -14.20 18.72
CA TYR A 506 4.24 -14.06 17.27
C TYR A 506 5.55 -13.86 16.50
N ASN A 507 6.62 -14.56 16.90
CA ASN A 507 7.90 -14.47 16.17
C ASN A 507 7.80 -15.17 14.82
N PHE A 508 7.91 -14.38 13.73
CA PHE A 508 7.74 -14.89 12.37
C PHE A 508 8.84 -15.85 11.93
N LYS A 509 10.11 -15.57 12.28
CA LYS A 509 11.23 -16.45 11.94
C LYS A 509 11.10 -17.82 12.62
N ASN A 510 10.69 -17.83 13.88
CA ASN A 510 10.46 -19.07 14.62
C ASN A 510 9.29 -19.88 14.02
N LEU A 511 8.21 -19.21 13.58
CA LEU A 511 7.14 -19.90 12.85
C LEU A 511 7.68 -20.56 11.57
N VAL A 512 8.44 -19.82 10.76
CA VAL A 512 9.05 -20.38 9.54
C VAL A 512 9.95 -21.56 9.91
N LYS A 513 10.84 -21.43 10.91
CA LYS A 513 11.71 -22.51 11.37
C LYS A 513 10.92 -23.77 11.73
N ARG A 514 9.85 -23.62 12.52
CA ARG A 514 8.99 -24.75 12.91
C ARG A 514 8.35 -25.47 11.73
N ILE A 515 8.06 -24.76 10.65
CA ILE A 515 7.47 -25.34 9.43
C ILE A 515 8.54 -26.06 8.59
N ILE A 516 9.67 -25.41 8.33
CA ILE A 516 10.70 -25.95 7.41
C ILE A 516 11.52 -27.09 8.01
N THR A 517 11.50 -27.28 9.33
CA THR A 517 12.18 -28.41 10.01
C THR A 517 11.27 -29.63 10.20
N ARG A 518 10.02 -29.58 9.70
CA ARG A 518 9.10 -30.72 9.78
C ARG A 518 9.37 -31.76 8.71
N ASP A 519 9.02 -32.99 9.04
CA ASP A 519 9.14 -34.12 8.10
C ASP A 519 8.32 -33.87 6.81
N GLU A 520 7.15 -33.24 6.92
CA GLU A 520 6.28 -32.89 5.77
C GLU A 520 6.98 -31.94 4.79
N TYR A 521 7.83 -31.03 5.27
CA TYR A 521 8.62 -30.16 4.42
C TYR A 521 9.83 -30.91 3.84
N ILE A 522 10.56 -31.63 4.68
CA ILE A 522 11.79 -32.35 4.28
C ILE A 522 11.49 -33.44 3.23
N GLN A 523 10.33 -34.09 3.35
CA GLN A 523 9.96 -35.25 2.50
C GLN A 523 9.04 -34.88 1.31
N SER A 524 8.63 -33.62 1.14
CA SER A 524 7.60 -33.25 0.17
C SER A 524 7.95 -33.53 -1.30
N GLU A 525 9.22 -33.69 -1.66
CA GLU A 525 9.61 -34.13 -3.01
C GLU A 525 9.28 -35.60 -3.29
N ARG A 526 8.98 -36.41 -2.27
CA ARG A 526 8.63 -37.83 -2.44
C ARG A 526 7.16 -38.05 -2.82
N PHE A 527 6.28 -37.09 -2.54
CA PHE A 527 4.84 -37.22 -2.82
C PHE A 527 4.42 -36.75 -4.23
N GLY A 528 5.32 -36.10 -4.99
CA GLY A 528 5.06 -35.67 -6.37
C GLY A 528 5.27 -36.74 -7.45
N MET A 529 5.68 -37.97 -7.08
CA MET A 529 5.93 -39.07 -7.99
C MET A 529 5.04 -40.30 -7.71
N GLU A 530 3.78 -40.13 -7.37
CA GLU A 530 2.83 -41.20 -7.56
C GLU A 530 2.40 -41.17 -9.01
N ASP A 531 2.90 -42.16 -9.74
CA ASP A 531 2.54 -42.50 -11.11
C ASP A 531 1.00 -42.56 -11.28
N PRO A 532 0.42 -41.88 -12.26
CA PRO A 532 -1.00 -42.11 -12.57
C PRO A 532 -1.13 -43.52 -13.17
N SER A 533 -1.55 -44.47 -12.36
CA SER A 533 -2.02 -45.76 -12.79
C SER A 533 -3.47 -45.69 -13.29
#